data_b2e1b7eea03035392ba6c8841c399a8a
#
_entry.id   b2e1b7eea03035392ba6c8841c399a8a
#
_cell.length_a   1.000
_cell.length_b   1.000
_cell.length_c   1.000
_cell.angle_alpha   90.00
_cell.angle_beta   90.00
_cell.angle_gamma   90.00
#
_symmetry.space_group_name_H-M   'P 1'
#
loop_
_entity.id
_entity.type
_entity.pdbx_description
1 polymer ?
#
loop_
_entity_poly.entity_id
_entity_poly.type
_entity_poly.pdbx_seq_one_letter_code
_entity_poly.pdbx_strand_id
1 'polypeptide(L)'
;VTLHTRIKARWTELGPDGEEVTRVIDTTPGRMKLGALLPRDPNVGYRLLEKNLTKKEIGNLIDVVYRHCGQKATVIFADQLMGLGFKEAAKAGISFGKDDIVIPARKTELVEETQKLVEEYEQQYADGLITKGEKYNKVVDAWSKATDRVADEMMAELKAPVLGPDGREGEINSIYMMANSGARGSQAQMKQLGGMRGLMAKPSGEIIETPIVSNFKEGLTVLEYFNSTHGARKGLADTALKTANSGYLTRRLVDVAQDCIITEEDCGSTRGITLKAVVEGGEVLVSLGSRVLGRTTAEDVKEPGTEDVVVAADTLIDEELVEAIEAAGVQFIKVRSVLTCESEVGVCGACYGRDLARGTPVTIGEAVGVIAAQSIGEPGT
;
A
#
# COMPACT_ATOMS: atom_id res chain seq x y z
N VAL A 1 -34.40 5.90 5.22
CA VAL A 1 -33.08 6.54 5.06
C VAL A 1 -32.02 5.53 5.44
N THR A 2 -31.22 5.12 4.48
CA THR A 2 -30.07 4.20 4.68
C THR A 2 -28.80 5.00 5.00
N LEU A 3 -27.71 4.30 5.35
CA LEU A 3 -26.40 4.94 5.58
C LEU A 3 -25.82 5.61 4.32
N HIS A 4 -26.30 5.21 3.12
CA HIS A 4 -25.83 5.71 1.82
C HIS A 4 -26.76 6.76 1.21
N THR A 5 -27.93 7.03 1.79
CA THR A 5 -28.88 8.03 1.29
C THR A 5 -28.24 9.42 1.28
N ARG A 6 -28.28 10.12 0.14
CA ARG A 6 -27.82 11.51 0.05
C ARG A 6 -28.76 12.43 0.83
N ILE A 7 -28.19 13.20 1.74
CA ILE A 7 -28.91 14.16 2.58
C ILE A 7 -28.16 15.50 2.62
N LYS A 8 -28.91 16.58 2.80
CA LYS A 8 -28.35 17.88 3.19
C LYS A 8 -28.34 17.97 4.71
N ALA A 9 -27.16 18.14 5.29
CA ALA A 9 -27.00 18.21 6.73
C ALA A 9 -26.28 19.51 7.13
N ARG A 10 -26.63 20.04 8.27
CA ARG A 10 -25.93 21.17 8.89
C ARG A 10 -24.74 20.61 9.65
N TRP A 11 -23.56 21.11 9.34
CA TRP A 11 -22.31 20.71 9.98
C TRP A 11 -21.60 21.93 10.56
N THR A 12 -21.14 21.81 11.82
CA THR A 12 -20.37 22.84 12.50
C THR A 12 -18.94 22.33 12.71
N GLU A 13 -17.96 23.07 12.24
CA GLU A 13 -16.53 22.80 12.42
C GLU A 13 -15.79 24.06 12.87
N LEU A 14 -14.57 23.92 13.37
CA LEU A 14 -13.71 25.06 13.72
C LEU A 14 -13.08 25.60 12.43
N GLY A 15 -13.21 26.89 12.20
CA GLY A 15 -12.51 27.61 11.14
C GLY A 15 -11.02 27.83 11.48
N PRO A 16 -10.21 28.31 10.53
CA PRO A 16 -8.78 28.60 10.75
C PRO A 16 -8.53 29.54 11.94
N ASP A 17 -9.46 30.44 12.22
CA ASP A 17 -9.37 31.44 13.29
C ASP A 17 -9.88 30.89 14.64
N GLY A 18 -10.26 29.60 14.72
CA GLY A 18 -10.81 28.98 15.92
C GLY A 18 -12.30 29.29 16.18
N GLU A 19 -12.98 30.01 15.28
CA GLU A 19 -14.42 30.27 15.37
C GLU A 19 -15.25 29.09 14.83
N GLU A 20 -16.43 28.86 15.42
CA GLU A 20 -17.36 27.85 14.93
C GLU A 20 -18.05 28.29 13.64
N VAL A 21 -17.76 27.61 12.55
CA VAL A 21 -18.39 27.84 11.26
C VAL A 21 -19.42 26.75 10.98
N THR A 22 -20.68 27.17 10.78
CA THR A 22 -21.75 26.23 10.42
C THR A 22 -22.08 26.36 8.94
N ARG A 23 -22.00 25.24 8.22
CA ARG A 23 -22.35 25.16 6.79
C ARG A 23 -23.29 24.00 6.49
N VAL A 24 -24.05 24.13 5.41
CA VAL A 24 -24.88 23.03 4.90
C VAL A 24 -24.05 22.25 3.88
N ILE A 25 -23.91 20.95 4.10
CA ILE A 25 -23.14 20.04 3.27
C ILE A 25 -24.04 18.94 2.69
N ASP A 26 -23.73 18.52 1.46
CA ASP A 26 -24.35 17.35 0.84
C ASP A 26 -23.55 16.10 1.26
N THR A 27 -24.19 15.21 2.00
CA THR A 27 -23.51 14.11 2.65
C THR A 27 -24.39 12.85 2.76
N THR A 28 -23.92 11.87 3.53
CA THR A 28 -24.67 10.66 3.88
C THR A 28 -24.69 10.47 5.41
N PRO A 29 -25.70 9.79 5.98
CA PRO A 29 -25.72 9.48 7.41
C PRO A 29 -24.49 8.71 7.88
N GLY A 30 -23.91 7.86 7.05
CA GLY A 30 -22.68 7.13 7.37
C GLY A 30 -21.49 8.07 7.59
N ARG A 31 -21.28 9.05 6.69
CA ARG A 31 -20.22 10.06 6.82
C ARG A 31 -20.44 10.97 8.03
N MET A 32 -21.70 11.31 8.34
CA MET A 32 -22.03 12.06 9.54
C MET A 32 -21.63 11.33 10.83
N LYS A 33 -21.86 10.02 10.89
CA LYS A 33 -21.43 9.20 12.03
C LYS A 33 -19.91 9.18 12.18
N LEU A 34 -19.16 9.10 11.08
CA LEU A 34 -17.70 9.18 11.08
C LEU A 34 -17.22 10.57 11.48
N GLY A 35 -17.87 11.62 10.94
CA GLY A 35 -17.54 13.01 11.26
C GLY A 35 -17.70 13.33 12.74
N ALA A 36 -18.72 12.76 13.39
CA ALA A 36 -18.94 12.95 14.81
C ALA A 36 -17.81 12.40 15.71
N LEU A 37 -16.94 11.55 15.18
CA LEU A 37 -15.77 11.02 15.90
C LEU A 37 -14.53 11.90 15.73
N LEU A 38 -14.49 12.77 14.71
CA LEU A 38 -13.33 13.61 14.46
C LEU A 38 -13.08 14.54 15.67
N PRO A 39 -11.82 14.67 16.11
CA PRO A 39 -11.46 15.66 17.10
C PRO A 39 -11.71 17.07 16.55
N ARG A 40 -12.03 18.00 17.46
CA ARG A 40 -12.28 19.41 17.10
C ARG A 40 -10.97 20.15 16.93
N ASP A 41 -10.49 20.24 15.71
CA ASP A 41 -9.30 20.98 15.32
C ASP A 41 -9.54 21.69 13.98
N PRO A 42 -9.04 22.91 13.77
CA PRO A 42 -9.20 23.64 12.51
C PRO A 42 -8.71 22.88 11.28
N ASN A 43 -7.66 22.07 11.42
CA ASN A 43 -7.05 21.32 10.33
C ASN A 43 -7.70 19.93 10.10
N VAL A 44 -8.54 19.48 11.04
CA VAL A 44 -9.25 18.20 10.99
C VAL A 44 -10.73 18.43 10.67
N GLY A 45 -11.01 18.84 9.45
CA GLY A 45 -12.35 19.17 8.99
C GLY A 45 -13.08 18.01 8.32
N TYR A 46 -14.39 18.19 8.12
CA TYR A 46 -15.26 17.24 7.41
C TYR A 46 -14.81 16.92 5.99
N ARG A 47 -14.10 17.83 5.35
CA ARG A 47 -13.55 17.68 3.99
C ARG A 47 -12.71 16.40 3.81
N LEU A 48 -12.06 15.93 4.87
CA LEU A 48 -11.28 14.67 4.87
C LEU A 48 -12.15 13.43 4.66
N LEU A 49 -13.47 13.53 4.91
CA LEU A 49 -14.43 12.44 4.77
C LEU A 49 -15.20 12.44 3.44
N GLU A 50 -14.99 13.43 2.56
CA GLU A 50 -15.73 13.55 1.29
C GLU A 50 -15.35 12.51 0.24
N LYS A 51 -14.30 11.75 0.48
CA LYS A 51 -13.80 10.69 -0.40
C LYS A 51 -14.19 9.28 0.09
N ASN A 52 -13.93 8.27 -0.73
CA ASN A 52 -14.10 6.89 -0.30
C ASN A 52 -12.97 6.49 0.66
N LEU A 53 -13.33 6.15 1.88
CA LEU A 53 -12.40 5.81 2.94
C LEU A 53 -12.00 4.32 2.84
N THR A 54 -11.00 4.03 2.03
CA THR A 54 -10.32 2.74 2.00
C THR A 54 -9.34 2.61 3.19
N LYS A 55 -8.77 1.43 3.39
CA LYS A 55 -7.74 1.21 4.42
C LYS A 55 -6.61 2.24 4.36
N LYS A 56 -6.15 2.58 3.16
CA LYS A 56 -5.09 3.59 2.94
C LYS A 56 -5.56 4.98 3.36
N GLU A 57 -6.78 5.37 2.98
CA GLU A 57 -7.34 6.68 3.30
C GLU A 57 -7.65 6.85 4.79
N ILE A 58 -8.05 5.77 5.46
CA ILE A 58 -8.18 5.77 6.94
C ILE A 58 -6.82 5.93 7.60
N GLY A 59 -5.78 5.28 7.06
CA GLY A 59 -4.40 5.49 7.53
C GLY A 59 -3.97 6.95 7.41
N ASN A 60 -4.21 7.58 6.26
CA ASN A 60 -3.93 9.00 6.04
C ASN A 60 -4.74 9.90 7.00
N LEU A 61 -6.01 9.56 7.24
CA LEU A 61 -6.85 10.31 8.19
C LEU A 61 -6.30 10.25 9.62
N ILE A 62 -5.86 9.08 10.07
CA ILE A 62 -5.26 8.89 11.39
C ILE A 62 -3.94 9.68 11.49
N ASP A 63 -3.13 9.71 10.43
CA ASP A 63 -1.90 10.48 10.37
C ASP A 63 -2.15 11.99 10.50
N VAL A 64 -3.14 12.53 9.77
CA VAL A 64 -3.57 13.93 9.88
C VAL A 64 -4.03 14.27 11.32
N VAL A 65 -4.82 13.39 11.93
CA VAL A 65 -5.26 13.58 13.33
C VAL A 65 -4.06 13.55 14.28
N TYR A 66 -3.09 12.66 14.05
CA TYR A 66 -1.88 12.58 14.88
C TYR A 66 -1.04 13.87 14.81
N ARG A 67 -0.84 14.42 13.64
CA ARG A 67 -0.04 15.63 13.42
C ARG A 67 -0.65 16.86 14.09
N HIS A 68 -1.96 17.04 13.98
CA HIS A 68 -2.62 18.25 14.46
C HIS A 68 -3.16 18.14 15.91
N CYS A 69 -3.62 16.96 16.31
CA CYS A 69 -4.28 16.77 17.63
C CYS A 69 -3.40 16.01 18.64
N GLY A 70 -2.26 15.45 18.22
CA GLY A 70 -1.32 14.72 19.06
C GLY A 70 -1.76 13.30 19.43
N GLN A 71 -0.87 12.56 20.12
CA GLN A 71 -1.00 11.13 20.38
C GLN A 71 -2.28 10.74 21.11
N LYS A 72 -2.65 11.46 22.19
CA LYS A 72 -3.82 11.12 23.02
C LYS A 72 -5.13 11.19 22.23
N ALA A 73 -5.32 12.25 21.47
CA ALA A 73 -6.53 12.41 20.64
C ALA A 73 -6.61 11.36 19.55
N THR A 74 -5.48 11.01 18.96
CA THR A 74 -5.37 9.96 17.92
C THR A 74 -5.76 8.59 18.46
N VAL A 75 -5.30 8.20 19.64
CA VAL A 75 -5.66 6.91 20.26
C VAL A 75 -7.16 6.85 20.54
N ILE A 76 -7.73 7.92 21.12
CA ILE A 76 -9.16 7.98 21.38
C ILE A 76 -9.98 7.90 20.09
N PHE A 77 -9.55 8.63 19.04
CA PHE A 77 -10.19 8.60 17.73
C PHE A 77 -10.12 7.20 17.10
N ALA A 78 -8.96 6.55 17.13
CA ALA A 78 -8.78 5.20 16.59
C ALA A 78 -9.66 4.17 17.30
N ASP A 79 -9.74 4.21 18.63
CA ASP A 79 -10.62 3.32 19.41
C ASP A 79 -12.10 3.55 19.09
N GLN A 80 -12.53 4.79 18.99
CA GLN A 80 -13.90 5.13 18.63
C GLN A 80 -14.24 4.70 17.21
N LEU A 81 -13.31 4.88 16.25
CA LEU A 81 -13.46 4.45 14.86
C LEU A 81 -13.58 2.93 14.76
N MET A 82 -12.74 2.20 15.47
CA MET A 82 -12.80 0.73 15.55
C MET A 82 -14.12 0.27 16.15
N GLY A 83 -14.55 0.86 17.26
CA GLY A 83 -15.82 0.54 17.92
C GLY A 83 -17.04 0.83 17.03
N LEU A 84 -17.05 1.96 16.31
CA LEU A 84 -18.07 2.27 15.32
C LEU A 84 -18.08 1.23 14.19
N GLY A 85 -16.90 0.88 13.66
CA GLY A 85 -16.76 -0.11 12.58
C GLY A 85 -17.33 -1.46 12.98
N PHE A 86 -16.98 -1.99 14.15
CA PHE A 86 -17.52 -3.26 14.65
C PHE A 86 -19.04 -3.21 14.86
N LYS A 87 -19.55 -2.12 15.42
CA LYS A 87 -20.99 -1.96 15.68
C LYS A 87 -21.81 -1.92 14.38
N GLU A 88 -21.34 -1.17 13.39
CA GLU A 88 -22.08 -1.04 12.14
C GLU A 88 -21.90 -2.27 11.25
N ALA A 89 -20.74 -2.92 11.25
CA ALA A 89 -20.53 -4.19 10.54
C ALA A 89 -21.41 -5.32 11.11
N ALA A 90 -21.52 -5.42 12.45
CA ALA A 90 -22.42 -6.37 13.09
C ALA A 90 -23.90 -6.12 12.76
N LYS A 91 -24.32 -4.85 12.70
CA LYS A 91 -25.69 -4.49 12.32
C LYS A 91 -26.00 -4.77 10.85
N ALA A 92 -25.02 -4.52 9.97
CA ALA A 92 -25.17 -4.74 8.54
C ALA A 92 -25.27 -6.24 8.19
N GLY A 93 -24.69 -7.12 9.04
CA GLY A 93 -24.72 -8.56 8.81
C GLY A 93 -24.03 -8.97 7.50
N ILE A 94 -22.95 -8.26 7.11
CA ILE A 94 -22.24 -8.51 5.84
C ILE A 94 -21.68 -9.92 5.84
N SER A 95 -22.14 -10.71 4.88
CA SER A 95 -21.71 -12.09 4.67
C SER A 95 -21.53 -12.34 3.18
N PHE A 96 -20.83 -13.39 2.81
CA PHE A 96 -20.70 -13.82 1.42
C PHE A 96 -20.82 -15.34 1.30
N GLY A 97 -21.36 -15.79 0.20
CA GLY A 97 -21.49 -17.19 -0.16
C GLY A 97 -20.92 -17.47 -1.55
N LYS A 98 -21.07 -18.70 -2.00
CA LYS A 98 -20.65 -19.13 -3.34
C LYS A 98 -21.35 -18.32 -4.45
N ASP A 99 -22.61 -17.94 -4.24
CA ASP A 99 -23.43 -17.27 -5.25
C ASP A 99 -23.04 -15.81 -5.45
N ASP A 100 -22.43 -15.17 -4.45
CA ASP A 100 -21.95 -13.79 -4.53
C ASP A 100 -20.71 -13.64 -5.44
N ILE A 101 -20.05 -14.75 -5.76
CA ILE A 101 -18.93 -14.77 -6.72
C ILE A 101 -19.54 -14.75 -8.12
N VAL A 102 -19.33 -13.67 -8.84
CA VAL A 102 -19.80 -13.53 -10.23
C VAL A 102 -18.75 -14.07 -11.20
N ILE A 103 -19.19 -14.92 -12.14
CA ILE A 103 -18.34 -15.38 -13.25
C ILE A 103 -18.69 -14.50 -14.44
N PRO A 104 -17.72 -13.81 -15.07
CA PRO A 104 -18.01 -12.91 -16.18
C PRO A 104 -18.68 -13.64 -17.35
N ALA A 105 -19.77 -13.09 -17.88
CA ALA A 105 -20.49 -13.69 -19.00
C ALA A 105 -19.60 -13.84 -20.26
N ARG A 106 -18.69 -12.90 -20.47
CA ARG A 106 -17.76 -12.89 -21.61
C ARG A 106 -16.52 -13.79 -21.44
N LYS A 107 -16.38 -14.47 -20.29
CA LYS A 107 -15.22 -15.35 -20.03
C LYS A 107 -14.99 -16.36 -21.15
N THR A 108 -16.07 -17.03 -21.59
CA THR A 108 -15.98 -18.08 -22.62
C THR A 108 -15.47 -17.52 -23.95
N GLU A 109 -15.99 -16.36 -24.39
CA GLU A 109 -15.57 -15.69 -25.62
C GLU A 109 -14.08 -15.33 -25.57
N LEU A 110 -13.64 -14.70 -24.47
CA LEU A 110 -12.22 -14.31 -24.30
C LEU A 110 -11.26 -15.50 -24.30
N VAL A 111 -11.69 -16.60 -23.69
CA VAL A 111 -10.89 -17.85 -23.67
C VAL A 111 -10.82 -18.46 -25.07
N GLU A 112 -11.94 -18.53 -25.82
CA GLU A 112 -11.98 -19.07 -27.18
C GLU A 112 -11.16 -18.22 -28.17
N GLU A 113 -11.22 -16.88 -28.06
CA GLU A 113 -10.38 -15.98 -28.86
C GLU A 113 -8.90 -16.24 -28.61
N THR A 114 -8.53 -16.39 -27.36
CA THR A 114 -7.13 -16.64 -26.97
C THR A 114 -6.68 -18.02 -27.43
N GLN A 115 -7.56 -19.01 -27.36
CA GLN A 115 -7.26 -20.36 -27.83
C GLN A 115 -6.97 -20.40 -29.33
N LYS A 116 -7.77 -19.71 -30.15
CA LYS A 116 -7.55 -19.57 -31.59
C LYS A 116 -6.18 -18.93 -31.90
N LEU A 117 -5.85 -17.87 -31.13
CA LEU A 117 -4.55 -17.20 -31.28
C LEU A 117 -3.37 -18.13 -30.92
N VAL A 118 -3.54 -18.96 -29.88
CA VAL A 118 -2.52 -19.96 -29.52
C VAL A 118 -2.38 -21.03 -30.60
N GLU A 119 -3.48 -21.49 -31.18
CA GLU A 119 -3.46 -22.44 -32.30
C GLU A 119 -2.73 -21.85 -33.54
N GLU A 120 -2.93 -20.55 -33.81
CA GLU A 120 -2.15 -19.86 -34.87
C GLU A 120 -0.64 -19.84 -34.56
N TYR A 121 -0.23 -19.62 -33.32
CA TYR A 121 1.19 -19.69 -32.95
C TYR A 121 1.74 -21.11 -33.03
N GLU A 122 0.96 -22.12 -32.72
CA GLU A 122 1.35 -23.51 -32.90
C GLU A 122 1.54 -23.88 -34.38
N GLN A 123 0.65 -23.37 -35.24
CA GLN A 123 0.78 -23.54 -36.67
C GLN A 123 2.04 -22.83 -37.23
N GLN A 124 2.29 -21.58 -36.81
CA GLN A 124 3.51 -20.85 -37.20
C GLN A 124 4.79 -21.58 -36.76
N TYR A 125 4.77 -22.24 -35.61
CA TYR A 125 5.87 -23.07 -35.16
C TYR A 125 6.01 -24.35 -36.01
N ALA A 126 4.91 -25.02 -36.34
CA ALA A 126 4.91 -26.20 -37.19
C ALA A 126 5.42 -25.91 -38.62
N ASP A 127 5.09 -24.70 -39.11
CA ASP A 127 5.56 -24.21 -40.44
C ASP A 127 7.05 -23.73 -40.42
N GLY A 128 7.67 -23.73 -39.22
CA GLY A 128 9.07 -23.30 -39.05
C GLY A 128 9.28 -21.78 -39.09
N LEU A 129 8.23 -20.98 -39.00
CA LEU A 129 8.29 -19.52 -39.04
C LEU A 129 8.82 -18.89 -37.75
N ILE A 130 8.60 -19.56 -36.60
CA ILE A 130 9.03 -19.11 -35.30
C ILE A 130 9.81 -20.20 -34.56
N THR A 131 10.68 -19.77 -33.63
CA THR A 131 11.44 -20.68 -32.77
C THR A 131 10.59 -21.19 -31.63
N LYS A 132 11.01 -22.31 -30.99
CA LYS A 132 10.34 -22.86 -29.82
C LYS A 132 10.26 -21.82 -28.65
N GLY A 133 11.32 -21.04 -28.43
CA GLY A 133 11.38 -20.02 -27.43
C GLY A 133 10.41 -18.84 -27.69
N GLU A 134 10.31 -18.44 -28.98
CA GLU A 134 9.34 -17.41 -29.38
C GLU A 134 7.89 -17.86 -29.25
N LYS A 135 7.59 -19.11 -29.64
CA LYS A 135 6.29 -19.73 -29.43
C LYS A 135 5.93 -19.67 -27.96
N TYR A 136 6.81 -20.17 -27.06
CA TYR A 136 6.62 -20.18 -25.62
C TYR A 136 6.30 -18.78 -25.08
N ASN A 137 7.11 -17.78 -25.43
CA ASN A 137 6.91 -16.41 -24.96
C ASN A 137 5.58 -15.82 -25.46
N LYS A 138 5.21 -16.04 -26.72
CA LYS A 138 3.95 -15.56 -27.31
C LYS A 138 2.73 -16.21 -26.62
N VAL A 139 2.79 -17.52 -26.36
CA VAL A 139 1.71 -18.26 -25.70
C VAL A 139 1.52 -17.78 -24.27
N VAL A 140 2.61 -17.65 -23.51
CA VAL A 140 2.57 -17.13 -22.12
C VAL A 140 2.03 -15.71 -22.07
N ASP A 141 2.46 -14.82 -22.96
CA ASP A 141 1.97 -13.45 -23.04
C ASP A 141 0.48 -13.37 -23.40
N ALA A 142 0.03 -14.18 -24.36
CA ALA A 142 -1.38 -14.26 -24.76
C ALA A 142 -2.27 -14.68 -23.58
N TRP A 143 -1.90 -15.74 -22.86
CA TRP A 143 -2.68 -16.20 -21.69
C TRP A 143 -2.59 -15.25 -20.50
N SER A 144 -1.47 -14.57 -20.29
CA SER A 144 -1.37 -13.54 -19.25
C SER A 144 -2.34 -12.39 -19.52
N LYS A 145 -2.34 -11.86 -20.75
CA LYS A 145 -3.28 -10.80 -21.17
C LYS A 145 -4.74 -11.24 -21.10
N ALA A 146 -5.05 -12.47 -21.50
CA ALA A 146 -6.41 -13.02 -21.38
C ALA A 146 -6.86 -13.09 -19.93
N THR A 147 -5.98 -13.55 -19.05
CA THR A 147 -6.25 -13.66 -17.62
C THR A 147 -6.55 -12.29 -16.98
N ASP A 148 -5.83 -11.26 -17.39
CA ASP A 148 -6.04 -9.91 -16.89
C ASP A 148 -7.33 -9.29 -17.45
N ARG A 149 -7.65 -9.51 -18.74
CA ARG A 149 -8.94 -9.08 -19.31
C ARG A 149 -10.14 -9.74 -18.61
N VAL A 150 -10.07 -11.04 -18.34
CA VAL A 150 -11.12 -11.74 -17.58
C VAL A 150 -11.25 -11.18 -16.16
N ALA A 151 -10.13 -10.81 -15.52
CA ALA A 151 -10.16 -10.18 -14.21
C ALA A 151 -10.81 -8.80 -14.23
N ASP A 152 -10.52 -7.98 -15.23
CA ASP A 152 -11.08 -6.64 -15.39
C ASP A 152 -12.60 -6.69 -15.64
N GLU A 153 -13.06 -7.58 -16.52
CA GLU A 153 -14.49 -7.80 -16.76
C GLU A 153 -15.20 -8.28 -15.48
N MET A 154 -14.62 -9.21 -14.74
CA MET A 154 -15.15 -9.67 -13.46
C MET A 154 -15.26 -8.53 -12.45
N MET A 155 -14.24 -7.70 -12.34
CA MET A 155 -14.24 -6.56 -11.44
C MET A 155 -15.28 -5.50 -11.85
N ALA A 156 -15.49 -5.31 -13.15
CA ALA A 156 -16.52 -4.41 -13.66
C ALA A 156 -17.94 -4.91 -13.32
N GLU A 157 -18.20 -6.20 -13.51
CA GLU A 157 -19.49 -6.82 -13.13
C GLU A 157 -19.72 -6.78 -11.61
N LEU A 158 -18.71 -7.09 -10.79
CA LEU A 158 -18.80 -7.03 -9.34
C LEU A 158 -19.03 -5.61 -8.79
N LYS A 159 -18.51 -4.60 -9.49
CA LYS A 159 -18.69 -3.18 -9.15
C LYS A 159 -20.07 -2.66 -9.54
N ALA A 160 -20.70 -3.27 -10.53
CA ALA A 160 -22.01 -2.83 -11.02
C ALA A 160 -23.05 -2.97 -9.89
N PRO A 161 -23.85 -1.92 -9.60
CA PRO A 161 -24.89 -2.03 -8.59
C PRO A 161 -25.93 -3.06 -9.04
N VAL A 162 -26.26 -3.98 -8.17
CA VAL A 162 -27.35 -4.91 -8.39
C VAL A 162 -28.64 -4.09 -8.34
N LEU A 163 -29.33 -3.95 -9.45
CA LEU A 163 -30.64 -3.29 -9.47
C LEU A 163 -31.67 -4.21 -8.82
N GLY A 164 -32.33 -3.74 -7.77
CA GLY A 164 -33.41 -4.43 -7.15
C GLY A 164 -34.64 -4.49 -8.08
N PRO A 165 -35.63 -5.36 -7.79
CA PRO A 165 -36.88 -5.49 -8.58
C PRO A 165 -37.66 -4.17 -8.69
N ASP A 166 -37.43 -3.23 -7.79
CA ASP A 166 -38.03 -1.88 -7.75
C ASP A 166 -37.27 -0.84 -8.58
N GLY A 167 -36.23 -1.23 -9.35
CA GLY A 167 -35.38 -0.32 -10.11
C GLY A 167 -34.48 0.59 -9.25
N ARG A 168 -34.43 0.34 -7.94
CA ARG A 168 -33.50 1.06 -7.03
C ARG A 168 -32.15 0.37 -7.04
N GLU A 169 -31.09 1.18 -6.85
CA GLU A 169 -29.76 0.63 -6.60
C GLU A 169 -29.84 -0.32 -5.40
N GLY A 170 -29.61 -1.59 -5.65
CA GLY A 170 -29.58 -2.64 -4.65
C GLY A 170 -28.29 -2.64 -3.82
N GLU A 171 -28.08 -3.70 -3.09
CA GLU A 171 -26.89 -3.88 -2.26
C GLU A 171 -25.64 -4.08 -3.13
N ILE A 172 -24.55 -3.45 -2.71
CA ILE A 172 -23.22 -3.66 -3.31
C ILE A 172 -22.77 -5.09 -2.96
N ASN A 173 -22.17 -5.79 -3.92
CA ASN A 173 -21.63 -7.13 -3.68
C ASN A 173 -20.64 -7.14 -2.49
N SER A 174 -20.89 -8.02 -1.52
CA SER A 174 -20.10 -8.09 -0.27
C SER A 174 -18.63 -8.40 -0.53
N ILE A 175 -18.32 -9.24 -1.52
CA ILE A 175 -16.96 -9.59 -1.90
C ILE A 175 -16.22 -8.38 -2.46
N TYR A 176 -16.88 -7.62 -3.35
CA TYR A 176 -16.33 -6.37 -3.87
C TYR A 176 -16.10 -5.35 -2.75
N MET A 177 -17.06 -5.20 -1.84
CA MET A 177 -16.95 -4.29 -0.69
C MET A 177 -15.75 -4.63 0.18
N MET A 178 -15.54 -5.91 0.53
CA MET A 178 -14.42 -6.34 1.36
C MET A 178 -13.07 -6.12 0.67
N ALA A 179 -12.96 -6.44 -0.61
CA ALA A 179 -11.70 -6.30 -1.35
C ALA A 179 -11.37 -4.84 -1.67
N ASN A 180 -12.35 -4.04 -2.10
CA ASN A 180 -12.15 -2.63 -2.44
C ASN A 180 -11.83 -1.77 -1.21
N SER A 181 -12.42 -2.08 -0.07
CA SER A 181 -12.10 -1.41 1.19
C SER A 181 -10.71 -1.76 1.74
N GLY A 182 -10.12 -2.87 1.30
CA GLY A 182 -8.86 -3.41 1.82
C GLY A 182 -9.01 -4.15 3.14
N ALA A 183 -10.24 -4.46 3.57
CA ALA A 183 -10.49 -5.19 4.82
C ALA A 183 -10.03 -6.65 4.72
N ARG A 184 -10.40 -7.34 3.63
CA ARG A 184 -10.02 -8.73 3.38
C ARG A 184 -10.07 -9.06 1.90
N GLY A 185 -9.08 -9.84 1.47
CA GLY A 185 -8.98 -10.26 0.07
C GLY A 185 -8.24 -9.24 -0.81
N SER A 186 -7.73 -9.73 -1.91
CA SER A 186 -7.09 -8.91 -2.96
C SER A 186 -7.75 -9.19 -4.30
N GLN A 187 -7.55 -8.31 -5.28
CA GLN A 187 -8.02 -8.52 -6.65
C GLN A 187 -7.49 -9.84 -7.24
N ALA A 188 -6.25 -10.21 -6.93
CA ALA A 188 -5.65 -11.47 -7.37
C ALA A 188 -6.36 -12.71 -6.79
N GLN A 189 -6.81 -12.63 -5.53
CA GLN A 189 -7.58 -13.72 -4.92
C GLN A 189 -8.99 -13.83 -5.52
N MET A 190 -9.64 -12.71 -5.77
CA MET A 190 -10.96 -12.67 -6.42
C MET A 190 -10.90 -13.22 -7.85
N LYS A 191 -9.84 -12.88 -8.60
CA LYS A 191 -9.57 -13.41 -9.93
C LYS A 191 -9.53 -14.95 -9.94
N GLN A 192 -8.95 -15.57 -8.94
CA GLN A 192 -8.92 -17.04 -8.82
C GLN A 192 -10.28 -17.64 -8.41
N LEU A 193 -11.11 -16.89 -7.69
CA LEU A 193 -12.42 -17.36 -7.24
C LEU A 193 -13.48 -17.35 -8.36
N GLY A 194 -13.56 -16.28 -9.16
CA GLY A 194 -14.61 -16.07 -10.15
C GLY A 194 -14.15 -15.90 -11.59
N GLY A 195 -12.87 -15.56 -11.81
CA GLY A 195 -12.29 -15.39 -13.14
C GLY A 195 -11.66 -16.68 -13.68
N MET A 196 -10.36 -16.70 -13.79
CA MET A 196 -9.57 -17.89 -14.08
C MET A 196 -8.29 -17.91 -13.23
N ARG A 197 -7.80 -19.10 -12.95
CA ARG A 197 -6.60 -19.24 -12.13
C ARG A 197 -5.33 -18.82 -12.87
N GLY A 198 -5.29 -19.04 -14.20
CA GLY A 198 -4.22 -18.61 -15.07
C GLY A 198 -3.03 -19.56 -15.13
N LEU A 199 -1.87 -19.04 -15.47
CA LEU A 199 -0.64 -19.80 -15.65
C LEU A 199 -0.03 -20.24 -14.32
N MET A 200 0.50 -21.47 -14.30
CA MET A 200 1.19 -22.05 -13.15
C MET A 200 2.68 -22.20 -13.45
N ALA A 201 3.51 -22.01 -12.42
CA ALA A 201 4.94 -22.26 -12.51
C ALA A 201 5.30 -23.66 -11.97
N LYS A 202 6.22 -24.35 -12.67
CA LYS A 202 6.88 -25.55 -12.16
C LYS A 202 7.78 -25.21 -10.96
N PRO A 203 8.19 -26.20 -10.16
CA PRO A 203 9.18 -25.97 -9.10
C PRO A 203 10.49 -25.35 -9.60
N SER A 204 10.88 -25.62 -10.86
CA SER A 204 12.05 -25.03 -11.53
C SER A 204 11.93 -23.51 -11.79
N GLY A 205 10.71 -22.95 -11.71
CA GLY A 205 10.43 -21.55 -12.06
C GLY A 205 9.90 -21.35 -13.48
N GLU A 206 9.99 -22.39 -14.35
CA GLU A 206 9.43 -22.35 -15.69
C GLU A 206 7.90 -22.31 -15.65
N ILE A 207 7.28 -21.46 -16.44
CA ILE A 207 5.82 -21.36 -16.54
C ILE A 207 5.30 -22.48 -17.44
N ILE A 208 4.21 -23.13 -17.03
CA ILE A 208 3.53 -24.16 -17.82
C ILE A 208 2.71 -23.45 -18.90
N GLU A 209 2.91 -23.80 -20.19
CA GLU A 209 2.22 -23.18 -21.33
C GLU A 209 0.70 -23.33 -21.26
N THR A 210 0.21 -24.43 -20.68
CA THR A 210 -1.22 -24.70 -20.53
C THR A 210 -1.76 -23.99 -19.28
N PRO A 211 -2.66 -23.00 -19.43
CA PRO A 211 -3.26 -22.28 -18.33
C PRO A 211 -4.31 -23.13 -17.61
N ILE A 212 -4.64 -22.75 -16.39
CA ILE A 212 -5.83 -23.21 -15.69
C ILE A 212 -6.95 -22.24 -15.99
N VAL A 213 -7.86 -22.62 -16.86
CA VAL A 213 -9.01 -21.79 -17.28
C VAL A 213 -10.10 -21.78 -16.23
N SER A 214 -10.26 -22.88 -15.51
CA SER A 214 -11.27 -23.01 -14.45
C SER A 214 -10.98 -22.09 -13.26
N ASN A 215 -12.02 -21.65 -12.59
CA ASN A 215 -11.96 -20.95 -11.31
C ASN A 215 -12.40 -21.88 -10.17
N PHE A 216 -12.27 -21.40 -8.92
CA PHE A 216 -12.67 -22.20 -7.77
C PHE A 216 -14.20 -22.36 -7.63
N LYS A 217 -15.00 -21.43 -8.17
CA LYS A 217 -16.47 -21.55 -8.15
C LYS A 217 -16.95 -22.68 -9.07
N GLU A 218 -16.38 -22.79 -10.27
CA GLU A 218 -16.69 -23.87 -11.24
C GLU A 218 -16.13 -25.22 -10.79
N GLY A 219 -14.99 -25.19 -10.11
CA GLY A 219 -14.21 -26.37 -9.76
C GLY A 219 -13.16 -26.68 -10.81
N LEU A 220 -12.00 -27.15 -10.38
CA LEU A 220 -10.87 -27.53 -11.26
C LEU A 220 -11.08 -28.94 -11.79
N THR A 221 -10.64 -29.17 -13.04
CA THR A 221 -10.50 -30.51 -13.57
C THR A 221 -9.35 -31.25 -12.86
N VAL A 222 -9.31 -32.60 -12.98
CA VAL A 222 -8.26 -33.40 -12.32
C VAL A 222 -6.85 -32.99 -12.76
N LEU A 223 -6.66 -32.72 -14.07
CA LEU A 223 -5.37 -32.29 -14.61
C LEU A 223 -4.98 -30.88 -14.15
N GLU A 224 -5.92 -29.96 -14.12
CA GLU A 224 -5.71 -28.59 -13.61
C GLU A 224 -5.39 -28.59 -12.12
N TYR A 225 -6.07 -29.43 -11.35
CA TYR A 225 -5.76 -29.62 -9.94
C TYR A 225 -4.33 -30.15 -9.75
N PHE A 226 -3.94 -31.17 -10.51
CA PHE A 226 -2.58 -31.74 -10.45
C PHE A 226 -1.53 -30.67 -10.80
N ASN A 227 -1.71 -29.91 -11.87
CA ASN A 227 -0.80 -28.83 -12.26
C ASN A 227 -0.70 -27.75 -11.15
N SER A 228 -1.80 -27.47 -10.45
CA SER A 228 -1.83 -26.49 -9.38
C SER A 228 -1.05 -26.93 -8.14
N THR A 229 -0.87 -28.23 -7.92
CA THR A 229 -0.12 -28.77 -6.77
C THR A 229 1.36 -28.41 -6.81
N HIS A 230 1.95 -28.21 -7.99
CA HIS A 230 3.33 -27.78 -8.15
C HIS A 230 3.57 -26.41 -7.51
N GLY A 231 2.67 -25.44 -7.79
CA GLY A 231 2.74 -24.10 -7.20
C GLY A 231 2.51 -24.11 -5.69
N ALA A 232 1.54 -24.89 -5.22
CA ALA A 232 1.26 -25.04 -3.80
C ALA A 232 2.46 -25.64 -3.03
N ARG A 233 3.03 -26.73 -3.53
CA ARG A 233 4.20 -27.37 -2.91
C ARG A 233 5.41 -26.45 -2.90
N LYS A 234 5.68 -25.74 -4.01
CA LYS A 234 6.75 -24.74 -4.08
C LYS A 234 6.55 -23.64 -3.04
N GLY A 235 5.34 -23.08 -2.96
CA GLY A 235 5.03 -22.03 -2.00
C GLY A 235 5.23 -22.46 -0.55
N LEU A 236 4.81 -23.67 -0.17
CA LEU A 236 5.02 -24.22 1.15
C LEU A 236 6.51 -24.45 1.46
N ALA A 237 7.26 -25.02 0.52
CA ALA A 237 8.70 -25.25 0.68
C ALA A 237 9.47 -23.93 0.76
N ASP A 238 9.19 -22.98 -0.12
CA ASP A 238 9.82 -21.67 -0.13
C ASP A 238 9.55 -20.92 1.19
N THR A 239 8.33 -20.95 1.72
CA THR A 239 7.99 -20.32 2.98
C THR A 239 8.79 -20.93 4.14
N ALA A 240 8.88 -22.26 4.22
CA ALA A 240 9.65 -22.93 5.26
C ALA A 240 11.15 -22.59 5.21
N LEU A 241 11.74 -22.58 4.01
CA LEU A 241 13.16 -22.25 3.81
C LEU A 241 13.43 -20.77 4.05
N LYS A 242 12.57 -19.88 3.58
CA LYS A 242 12.71 -18.42 3.80
C LYS A 242 12.64 -18.05 5.26
N THR A 243 11.75 -18.67 6.03
CA THR A 243 11.63 -18.44 7.47
C THR A 243 12.95 -18.71 8.19
N ALA A 244 13.59 -19.86 7.91
CA ALA A 244 14.88 -20.20 8.50
C ALA A 244 15.99 -19.23 8.08
N ASN A 245 16.07 -18.89 6.80
CA ASN A 245 17.08 -17.97 6.27
C ASN A 245 16.90 -16.54 6.81
N SER A 246 15.64 -16.05 6.89
CA SER A 246 15.33 -14.76 7.46
C SER A 246 15.69 -14.68 8.94
N GLY A 247 15.35 -15.72 9.72
CA GLY A 247 15.70 -15.78 11.14
C GLY A 247 17.23 -15.77 11.36
N TYR A 248 17.97 -16.52 10.57
CA TYR A 248 19.44 -16.53 10.64
C TYR A 248 20.04 -15.19 10.19
N LEU A 249 19.51 -14.57 9.14
CA LEU A 249 19.93 -13.23 8.71
C LEU A 249 19.69 -12.20 9.82
N THR A 250 18.49 -12.18 10.40
CA THR A 250 18.14 -11.26 11.50
C THR A 250 19.10 -11.42 12.67
N ARG A 251 19.38 -12.67 13.10
CA ARG A 251 20.33 -12.92 14.17
C ARG A 251 21.71 -12.35 13.88
N ARG A 252 22.26 -12.60 12.68
CA ARG A 252 23.58 -12.07 12.30
C ARG A 252 23.60 -10.55 12.25
N LEU A 253 22.50 -9.92 11.77
CA LEU A 253 22.40 -8.46 11.76
C LEU A 253 22.35 -7.89 13.18
N VAL A 254 21.60 -8.55 14.10
CA VAL A 254 21.57 -8.14 15.51
C VAL A 254 22.96 -8.27 16.15
N ASP A 255 23.64 -9.39 15.94
CA ASP A 255 24.98 -9.64 16.51
C ASP A 255 26.00 -8.55 16.08
N VAL A 256 25.88 -8.02 14.85
CA VAL A 256 26.74 -6.96 14.34
C VAL A 256 26.31 -5.56 14.78
N ALA A 257 25.00 -5.32 14.84
CA ALA A 257 24.46 -3.97 15.02
C ALA A 257 24.06 -3.66 16.48
N GLN A 258 24.18 -4.59 17.42
CA GLN A 258 23.73 -4.40 18.81
C GLN A 258 24.43 -3.25 19.54
N ASP A 259 25.68 -2.93 19.14
CA ASP A 259 26.46 -1.86 19.75
C ASP A 259 26.14 -0.47 19.16
N CYS A 260 25.30 -0.40 18.11
CA CYS A 260 24.81 0.86 17.57
C CYS A 260 23.66 1.41 18.44
N ILE A 261 24.02 2.14 19.48
CA ILE A 261 23.12 2.78 20.44
C ILE A 261 23.30 4.29 20.34
N ILE A 262 22.24 5.06 20.57
CA ILE A 262 22.34 6.53 20.67
C ILE A 262 23.02 6.89 21.99
N THR A 263 24.24 7.41 21.92
CA THR A 263 25.09 7.71 23.09
C THR A 263 25.11 9.19 23.44
N GLU A 264 24.95 10.06 22.46
CA GLU A 264 25.00 11.52 22.63
C GLU A 264 23.98 12.22 21.73
N GLU A 265 23.67 13.47 22.02
CA GLU A 265 22.70 14.23 21.22
C GLU A 265 23.30 14.65 19.88
N ASP A 266 24.50 15.20 19.88
CA ASP A 266 25.19 15.68 18.69
C ASP A 266 26.71 15.48 18.79
N CYS A 267 27.33 14.91 17.77
CA CYS A 267 28.78 14.74 17.65
C CYS A 267 29.48 15.96 17.02
N GLY A 268 28.73 17.01 16.62
CA GLY A 268 29.30 18.22 16.00
C GLY A 268 29.87 18.03 14.59
N SER A 269 29.66 16.89 13.94
CA SER A 269 30.17 16.63 12.59
C SER A 269 29.46 17.45 11.53
N THR A 270 30.21 18.10 10.64
CA THR A 270 29.72 18.81 9.45
C THR A 270 29.69 17.91 8.22
N ARG A 271 30.07 16.63 8.37
CA ARG A 271 30.02 15.65 7.29
C ARG A 271 28.61 15.19 7.04
N GLY A 272 28.30 14.87 5.79
CA GLY A 272 26.99 14.39 5.40
C GLY A 272 27.03 13.65 4.08
N ILE A 273 25.89 13.07 3.72
CA ILE A 273 25.66 12.38 2.45
C ILE A 273 24.71 13.23 1.61
N THR A 274 25.06 13.43 0.34
CA THR A 274 24.16 14.10 -0.60
C THR A 274 23.09 13.14 -1.11
N LEU A 275 21.84 13.46 -0.86
CA LEU A 275 20.68 12.72 -1.33
C LEU A 275 20.04 13.44 -2.51
N LYS A 276 19.56 12.64 -3.47
CA LYS A 276 18.77 13.08 -4.64
C LYS A 276 17.62 12.11 -4.87
N ALA A 277 16.63 12.50 -5.65
CA ALA A 277 15.57 11.60 -6.08
C ALA A 277 16.15 10.39 -6.85
N VAL A 278 15.55 9.21 -6.69
CA VAL A 278 15.91 8.02 -7.47
C VAL A 278 15.04 8.00 -8.70
N VAL A 279 15.69 8.15 -9.86
CA VAL A 279 15.03 8.15 -11.16
C VAL A 279 15.55 6.98 -11.98
N GLU A 280 14.68 6.17 -12.51
CA GLU A 280 15.02 5.04 -13.38
C GLU A 280 14.12 5.08 -14.63
N GLY A 281 14.72 5.03 -15.80
CA GLY A 281 13.98 5.07 -17.07
C GLY A 281 13.17 6.36 -17.33
N GLY A 282 13.48 7.47 -16.63
CA GLY A 282 12.72 8.73 -16.71
C GLY A 282 11.54 8.83 -15.73
N GLU A 283 11.26 7.79 -14.96
CA GLU A 283 10.25 7.78 -13.91
C GLU A 283 10.89 7.94 -12.53
N VAL A 284 10.29 8.76 -11.67
CA VAL A 284 10.76 8.96 -10.29
C VAL A 284 10.26 7.81 -9.44
N LEU A 285 11.13 6.87 -9.08
CA LEU A 285 10.82 5.75 -8.20
C LEU A 285 10.67 6.17 -6.75
N VAL A 286 11.55 7.05 -6.27
CA VAL A 286 11.54 7.56 -4.90
C VAL A 286 11.79 9.06 -4.93
N SER A 287 10.85 9.85 -4.39
CA SER A 287 10.98 11.31 -4.33
C SER A 287 12.11 11.73 -3.38
N LEU A 288 12.66 12.93 -3.59
CA LEU A 288 13.66 13.50 -2.70
C LEU A 288 13.07 13.64 -1.28
N GLY A 289 11.84 14.14 -1.17
CA GLY A 289 11.15 14.34 0.11
C GLY A 289 11.08 13.08 0.95
N SER A 290 10.73 11.92 0.35
CA SER A 290 10.67 10.64 1.08
C SER A 290 12.04 10.14 1.56
N ARG A 291 13.15 10.58 0.93
CA ARG A 291 14.51 10.21 1.33
C ARG A 291 15.10 11.09 2.42
N VAL A 292 14.68 12.35 2.48
CA VAL A 292 15.22 13.33 3.45
C VAL A 292 14.34 13.48 4.69
N LEU A 293 13.09 13.05 4.63
CA LEU A 293 12.17 13.08 5.77
C LEU A 293 12.77 12.41 7.01
N GLY A 294 12.74 13.11 8.14
CA GLY A 294 13.26 12.63 9.41
C GLY A 294 14.80 12.63 9.52
N ARG A 295 15.51 13.23 8.56
CA ARG A 295 16.97 13.43 8.64
C ARG A 295 17.31 14.85 9.02
N THR A 296 18.51 15.05 9.56
CA THR A 296 19.04 16.37 9.91
C THR A 296 19.89 16.90 8.77
N THR A 297 19.72 18.16 8.40
CA THR A 297 20.53 18.83 7.38
C THR A 297 21.98 18.96 7.85
N ALA A 298 22.96 18.78 6.95
CA ALA A 298 24.38 19.00 7.23
C ALA A 298 24.86 20.40 6.85
N GLU A 299 24.10 21.08 5.99
CA GLU A 299 24.38 22.47 5.51
C GLU A 299 23.07 23.15 5.15
N ASP A 300 23.11 24.48 5.01
CA ASP A 300 21.96 25.26 4.60
C ASP A 300 21.41 24.83 3.24
N VAL A 301 20.12 24.54 3.17
CA VAL A 301 19.41 24.19 1.93
C VAL A 301 18.93 25.48 1.30
N LYS A 302 19.47 25.82 0.13
CA LYS A 302 19.14 27.04 -0.62
C LYS A 302 18.22 26.74 -1.78
N GLU A 303 17.38 27.71 -2.12
CA GLU A 303 16.54 27.65 -3.32
C GLU A 303 17.42 27.73 -4.59
N PRO A 304 17.17 26.88 -5.61
CA PRO A 304 17.93 26.94 -6.86
C PRO A 304 17.79 28.30 -7.56
N GLY A 305 18.91 29.00 -7.73
CA GLY A 305 18.96 30.30 -8.42
C GLY A 305 18.83 31.53 -7.52
N THR A 306 18.60 31.35 -6.22
CA THR A 306 18.63 32.40 -5.21
C THR A 306 19.62 32.05 -4.10
N GLU A 307 19.96 33.01 -3.23
CA GLU A 307 20.71 32.72 -2.01
C GLU A 307 19.81 32.53 -0.78
N ASP A 308 18.51 32.49 -1.01
CA ASP A 308 17.55 32.36 0.08
C ASP A 308 17.61 30.94 0.70
N VAL A 309 17.72 30.91 2.02
CA VAL A 309 17.80 29.64 2.77
C VAL A 309 16.39 29.14 3.05
N VAL A 310 16.06 27.98 2.48
CA VAL A 310 14.76 27.28 2.70
C VAL A 310 14.80 26.53 4.04
N VAL A 311 15.91 25.84 4.33
CA VAL A 311 16.10 25.11 5.60
C VAL A 311 17.52 25.39 6.10
N ALA A 312 17.66 25.77 7.36
CA ALA A 312 18.97 26.00 7.98
C ALA A 312 19.70 24.67 8.23
N ALA A 313 21.03 24.76 8.37
CA ALA A 313 21.84 23.63 8.80
C ALA A 313 21.40 23.11 10.18
N ASP A 314 21.72 21.86 10.49
CA ASP A 314 21.40 21.15 11.74
C ASP A 314 19.89 21.15 12.11
N THR A 315 19.02 21.29 11.13
CA THR A 315 17.55 21.23 11.30
C THR A 315 17.03 19.83 10.96
N LEU A 316 16.19 19.26 11.83
CA LEU A 316 15.48 18.01 11.55
C LEU A 316 14.37 18.29 10.53
N ILE A 317 14.41 17.63 9.40
CA ILE A 317 13.43 17.80 8.32
C ILE A 317 12.14 17.06 8.69
N ASP A 318 11.07 17.79 8.90
CA ASP A 318 9.71 17.31 9.06
C ASP A 318 8.92 17.38 7.74
N GLU A 319 7.65 17.03 7.80
CA GLU A 319 6.78 17.00 6.63
C GLU A 319 6.53 18.39 6.03
N GLU A 320 6.42 19.43 6.87
CA GLU A 320 6.21 20.82 6.42
C GLU A 320 7.45 21.33 5.67
N LEU A 321 8.63 21.03 6.19
CA LEU A 321 9.89 21.37 5.52
C LEU A 321 10.09 20.57 4.22
N VAL A 322 9.63 19.31 4.17
CA VAL A 322 9.64 18.54 2.91
C VAL A 322 8.77 19.20 1.85
N GLU A 323 7.57 19.65 2.19
CA GLU A 323 6.69 20.38 1.24
C GLU A 323 7.34 21.67 0.77
N ALA A 324 7.99 22.42 1.66
CA ALA A 324 8.72 23.64 1.31
C ALA A 324 9.92 23.34 0.37
N ILE A 325 10.67 22.28 0.63
CA ILE A 325 11.80 21.83 -0.20
C ILE A 325 11.33 21.42 -1.61
N GLU A 326 10.24 20.65 -1.70
CA GLU A 326 9.67 20.23 -2.98
C GLU A 326 9.09 21.42 -3.76
N ALA A 327 8.44 22.37 -3.08
CA ALA A 327 7.93 23.61 -3.69
C ALA A 327 9.06 24.51 -4.22
N ALA A 328 10.19 24.59 -3.52
CA ALA A 328 11.39 25.31 -3.95
C ALA A 328 12.15 24.62 -5.11
N GLY A 329 11.78 23.39 -5.49
CA GLY A 329 12.40 22.68 -6.60
C GLY A 329 13.83 22.21 -6.37
N VAL A 330 14.24 21.99 -5.12
CA VAL A 330 15.57 21.53 -4.73
C VAL A 330 15.80 20.11 -5.24
N GLN A 331 16.91 19.88 -5.95
CA GLN A 331 17.21 18.59 -6.57
C GLN A 331 18.07 17.66 -5.71
N PHE A 332 18.86 18.21 -4.83
CA PHE A 332 19.74 17.44 -3.92
C PHE A 332 19.92 18.18 -2.60
N ILE A 333 20.06 17.42 -1.53
CA ILE A 333 20.26 17.94 -0.17
C ILE A 333 21.36 17.13 0.49
N LYS A 334 22.25 17.80 1.21
CA LYS A 334 23.24 17.17 2.06
C LYS A 334 22.70 17.01 3.47
N VAL A 335 22.55 15.76 3.89
CA VAL A 335 22.01 15.39 5.20
C VAL A 335 23.05 14.67 6.04
N ARG A 336 22.95 14.78 7.34
CA ARG A 336 23.75 14.00 8.29
C ARG A 336 23.37 12.52 8.22
N SER A 337 24.31 11.64 8.48
CA SER A 337 24.13 10.19 8.39
C SER A 337 24.91 9.47 9.46
N VAL A 338 24.40 8.33 9.91
CA VAL A 338 25.14 7.39 10.78
C VAL A 338 26.48 6.96 10.19
N LEU A 339 26.61 6.93 8.85
CA LEU A 339 27.86 6.56 8.18
C LEU A 339 28.96 7.62 8.28
N THR A 340 28.58 8.85 8.56
CA THR A 340 29.50 10.00 8.68
C THR A 340 29.56 10.55 10.10
N CYS A 341 28.96 9.84 11.07
CA CYS A 341 28.99 10.18 12.47
C CYS A 341 30.43 10.07 13.03
N GLU A 342 30.84 11.04 13.86
CA GLU A 342 32.17 11.10 14.47
C GLU A 342 32.14 10.74 15.97
N SER A 343 31.02 10.18 16.46
CA SER A 343 30.91 9.64 17.80
C SER A 343 31.88 8.47 18.00
N GLU A 344 32.63 8.44 19.10
CA GLU A 344 33.60 7.38 19.38
C GLU A 344 32.97 6.03 19.65
N VAL A 345 31.78 6.02 20.28
CA VAL A 345 31.01 4.84 20.60
C VAL A 345 29.55 5.08 20.22
N GLY A 346 28.94 4.11 19.50
CA GLY A 346 27.55 4.23 19.09
C GLY A 346 27.33 5.27 18.00
N VAL A 347 26.26 6.02 18.08
CA VAL A 347 25.81 7.03 17.11
C VAL A 347 25.19 8.21 17.84
N CYS A 348 25.34 9.43 17.34
CA CYS A 348 24.64 10.58 17.91
C CYS A 348 23.21 10.72 17.36
N GLY A 349 22.34 11.38 18.14
CA GLY A 349 20.95 11.61 17.79
C GLY A 349 20.76 12.43 16.52
N ALA A 350 21.56 13.51 16.34
CA ALA A 350 21.48 14.35 15.15
C ALA A 350 21.87 13.61 13.85
N CYS A 351 22.87 12.73 13.87
CA CYS A 351 23.25 11.91 12.72
C CYS A 351 22.22 10.81 12.40
N TYR A 352 21.51 10.30 13.40
CA TYR A 352 20.43 9.34 13.21
C TYR A 352 19.15 10.03 12.72
N GLY A 353 18.74 11.11 13.40
CA GLY A 353 17.57 11.90 13.07
C GLY A 353 16.33 11.50 13.88
N ARG A 354 15.22 11.28 13.19
CA ARG A 354 13.89 11.05 13.78
C ARG A 354 13.68 9.59 14.20
N ASP A 355 13.09 9.39 15.39
CA ASP A 355 12.50 8.12 15.78
C ASP A 355 11.22 7.87 14.98
N LEU A 356 11.22 6.82 14.15
CA LEU A 356 10.10 6.49 13.27
C LEU A 356 8.84 6.04 14.02
N ALA A 357 8.99 5.55 15.25
CA ALA A 357 7.85 5.11 16.06
C ALA A 357 7.10 6.29 16.70
N ARG A 358 7.82 7.33 17.11
CA ARG A 358 7.27 8.48 17.85
C ARG A 358 7.14 9.75 17.00
N GLY A 359 7.88 9.83 15.89
CA GLY A 359 7.92 11.03 15.05
C GLY A 359 8.69 12.21 15.64
N THR A 360 9.39 12.02 16.75
CA THR A 360 10.22 13.00 17.44
C THR A 360 11.70 12.68 17.25
N PRO A 361 12.63 13.61 17.56
CA PRO A 361 14.05 13.30 17.60
C PRO A 361 14.30 12.07 18.47
N VAL A 362 15.26 11.23 18.06
CA VAL A 362 15.59 10.01 18.80
C VAL A 362 16.17 10.35 20.19
N THR A 363 15.82 9.55 21.19
CA THR A 363 16.30 9.72 22.56
C THR A 363 17.62 8.97 22.81
N ILE A 364 18.44 9.50 23.73
CA ILE A 364 19.68 8.82 24.16
C ILE A 364 19.33 7.48 24.80
N GLY A 365 20.12 6.44 24.49
CA GLY A 365 19.93 5.08 24.97
C GLY A 365 19.09 4.18 24.05
N GLU A 366 18.54 4.71 22.95
CA GLU A 366 17.80 3.90 21.98
C GLU A 366 18.71 2.97 21.20
N ALA A 367 18.39 1.66 21.17
CA ALA A 367 19.17 0.63 20.48
C ALA A 367 18.81 0.58 18.97
N VAL A 368 19.16 1.61 18.24
CA VAL A 368 18.77 1.80 16.82
C VAL A 368 19.28 0.70 15.89
N GLY A 369 20.44 0.12 16.22
CA GLY A 369 20.99 -0.99 15.43
C GLY A 369 20.15 -2.27 15.54
N VAL A 370 19.63 -2.60 16.72
CA VAL A 370 18.73 -3.74 16.91
C VAL A 370 17.39 -3.50 16.19
N ILE A 371 16.85 -2.29 16.30
CA ILE A 371 15.62 -1.88 15.61
C ILE A 371 15.78 -2.04 14.09
N ALA A 372 16.90 -1.55 13.54
CA ALA A 372 17.20 -1.69 12.12
C ALA A 372 17.31 -3.18 11.70
N ALA A 373 18.02 -4.00 12.47
CA ALA A 373 18.15 -5.43 12.20
C ALA A 373 16.80 -6.16 12.18
N GLN A 374 15.93 -5.86 13.14
CA GLN A 374 14.58 -6.42 13.21
C GLN A 374 13.70 -5.94 12.04
N SER A 375 13.75 -4.66 11.69
CA SER A 375 12.99 -4.09 10.57
C SER A 375 13.41 -4.65 9.20
N ILE A 376 14.68 -5.02 9.04
CA ILE A 376 15.20 -5.68 7.83
C ILE A 376 14.81 -7.16 7.82
N GLY A 377 14.81 -7.81 8.98
CA GLY A 377 14.57 -9.25 9.11
C GLY A 377 13.09 -9.64 9.04
N GLU A 378 12.19 -8.82 9.55
CA GLU A 378 10.75 -9.10 9.60
C GLU A 378 10.13 -9.38 8.21
N PRO A 379 10.33 -8.53 7.18
CA PRO A 379 9.75 -8.77 5.86
C PRO A 379 10.43 -9.92 5.08
N GLY A 380 11.49 -10.50 5.59
CA GLY A 380 12.20 -11.62 4.96
C GLY A 380 11.43 -12.94 5.02
N THR A 381 10.41 -13.03 5.85
CA THR A 381 9.52 -14.18 5.95
C THR A 381 8.31 -14.01 5.06
#